data_ca142c87440b41ff2ce98e1a7189d109
#
_entry.id   ca142c87440b41ff2ce98e1a7189d109
#
_cell.length_a   1.000
_cell.length_b   1.000
_cell.length_c   1.000
_cell.angle_alpha   90.00
_cell.angle_beta   90.00
_cell.angle_gamma   90.00
#
_symmetry.space_group_name_H-M   'P 1'
#
loop_
_entity.id
_entity.type
_entity.pdbx_description
1 polymer ?
#
loop_
_entity_poly.entity_id
_entity_poly.type
_entity_poly.pdbx_seq_one_letter_code
_entity_poly.pdbx_strand_id
1 'polypeptide(L)'
;MKAWRRNAPEHFRYSVKVNSLITHEKRLVRTRKLVQEFCKIDNLLGEKLGCFLFQFPPSYKYTPSRLRSIVTQLDPRLRCAVEFRHKSWWHKSVYRALEKRGLIFCSISAPRLPDDLIKTSDVIYIRLHGRSRWYRHDYTHDELAAWADKIDKSDAREAWIYFDNDREAFAIKNARMLIEQLNARGLTKLKLPSLAG
;
A
#
# COMPACT_ATOMS: atom_id res chain seq x y z
N MET A 1 16.70 9.71 8.47
CA MET A 1 15.51 10.45 8.01
C MET A 1 15.82 11.88 7.53
N LYS A 2 16.47 12.76 8.31
CA LYS A 2 16.84 14.12 7.82
C LYS A 2 17.67 14.10 6.54
N ALA A 3 18.65 13.18 6.42
CA ALA A 3 19.44 13.01 5.19
C ALA A 3 18.56 12.55 4.00
N TRP A 4 17.61 11.66 4.22
CA TRP A 4 16.67 11.22 3.19
C TRP A 4 15.83 12.39 2.66
N ARG A 5 15.29 13.22 3.57
CA ARG A 5 14.55 14.42 3.16
C ARG A 5 15.40 15.36 2.31
N ARG A 6 16.66 15.60 2.71
CA ARG A 6 17.57 16.50 2.02
C ARG A 6 17.99 16.01 0.65
N ASN A 7 18.28 14.69 0.54
CA ASN A 7 18.88 14.12 -0.66
C ASN A 7 17.85 13.65 -1.71
N ALA A 8 16.58 13.52 -1.35
CA ALA A 8 15.55 13.14 -2.31
C ALA A 8 15.15 14.36 -3.18
N PRO A 9 14.84 14.14 -4.48
CA PRO A 9 14.26 15.16 -5.34
C PRO A 9 13.00 15.81 -4.72
N GLU A 10 12.67 17.03 -5.13
CA GLU A 10 11.54 17.79 -4.56
C GLU A 10 10.21 17.04 -4.66
N HIS A 11 9.95 16.45 -5.82
CA HIS A 11 8.72 15.68 -6.10
C HIS A 11 8.69 14.30 -5.48
N PHE A 12 9.80 13.81 -4.90
CA PHE A 12 9.88 12.45 -4.35
C PHE A 12 9.09 12.34 -3.04
N ARG A 13 8.34 11.24 -2.91
CA ARG A 13 7.55 10.91 -1.71
C ARG A 13 7.92 9.53 -1.21
N TYR A 14 8.03 9.40 0.10
CA TYR A 14 8.33 8.16 0.79
C TYR A 14 7.06 7.46 1.24
N SER A 15 6.94 6.17 0.99
CA SER A 15 6.07 5.29 1.75
C SER A 15 6.90 4.57 2.80
N VAL A 16 6.53 4.70 4.06
CA VAL A 16 7.32 4.22 5.19
C VAL A 16 6.65 3.00 5.82
N LYS A 17 7.27 1.83 5.66
CA LYS A 17 6.79 0.61 6.32
C LYS A 17 7.07 0.67 7.81
N VAL A 18 6.02 0.45 8.59
CA VAL A 18 6.08 0.47 10.06
C VAL A 18 6.87 -0.72 10.59
N ASN A 19 7.62 -0.49 11.65
CA ASN A 19 8.51 -1.45 12.29
C ASN A 19 7.79 -2.77 12.64
N SER A 20 8.48 -3.90 12.42
CA SER A 20 7.96 -5.25 12.71
C SER A 20 7.61 -5.47 14.17
N LEU A 21 8.31 -4.83 15.11
CA LEU A 21 7.95 -4.86 16.52
C LEU A 21 6.48 -4.46 16.76
N ILE A 22 5.98 -3.44 16.05
CA ILE A 22 4.60 -2.95 16.18
C ILE A 22 3.61 -3.89 15.51
N THR A 23 3.90 -4.31 14.27
CA THR A 23 2.94 -4.99 13.39
C THR A 23 2.99 -6.51 13.48
N HIS A 24 4.17 -7.12 13.64
CA HIS A 24 4.37 -8.57 13.62
C HIS A 24 4.49 -9.17 15.03
N GLU A 25 5.32 -8.56 15.89
CA GLU A 25 5.56 -9.06 17.23
C GLU A 25 4.42 -8.68 18.17
N LYS A 26 4.22 -7.39 18.42
CA LYS A 26 3.18 -6.88 19.33
C LYS A 26 1.78 -6.84 18.71
N ARG A 27 1.65 -6.85 17.39
CA ARG A 27 0.37 -6.91 16.67
C ARG A 27 -0.66 -5.89 17.17
N LEU A 28 -0.22 -4.67 17.38
CA LEU A 28 -0.99 -3.56 17.98
C LEU A 28 -1.54 -3.85 19.38
N VAL A 29 -0.94 -4.75 20.16
CA VAL A 29 -1.28 -4.95 21.56
C VAL A 29 -0.41 -4.03 22.43
N ARG A 30 -1.05 -3.10 23.16
CA ARG A 30 -0.37 -2.12 24.04
C ARG A 30 0.74 -1.31 23.33
N THR A 31 0.53 -0.93 22.07
CA THR A 31 1.55 -0.26 21.24
C THR A 31 1.28 1.22 20.97
N ARG A 32 0.24 1.82 21.55
CA ARG A 32 -0.14 3.21 21.25
C ARG A 32 1.06 4.18 21.30
N LYS A 33 1.86 4.13 22.36
CA LYS A 33 3.07 4.98 22.48
C LYS A 33 4.09 4.68 21.39
N LEU A 34 4.34 3.40 21.09
CA LEU A 34 5.28 3.00 20.03
C LEU A 34 4.82 3.47 18.66
N VAL A 35 3.52 3.37 18.36
CA VAL A 35 2.94 3.89 17.11
C VAL A 35 3.12 5.41 17.04
N GLN A 36 2.79 6.13 18.10
CA GLN A 36 2.95 7.58 18.15
C GLN A 36 4.42 8.01 17.96
N GLU A 37 5.36 7.35 18.65
CA GLU A 37 6.79 7.64 18.49
C GLU A 37 7.28 7.34 17.06
N PHE A 38 6.86 6.21 16.48
CA PHE A 38 7.21 5.88 15.11
C PHE A 38 6.66 6.90 14.12
N CYS A 39 5.42 7.33 14.30
CA CYS A 39 4.77 8.29 13.41
C CYS A 39 5.37 9.70 13.50
N LYS A 40 6.20 10.03 14.50
CA LYS A 40 7.00 11.27 14.51
C LYS A 40 7.98 11.40 13.32
N ILE A 41 8.16 10.34 12.55
CA ILE A 41 8.85 10.38 11.25
C ILE A 41 8.19 11.41 10.32
N ASP A 42 6.90 11.66 10.45
CA ASP A 42 6.18 12.73 9.77
C ASP A 42 6.88 14.08 9.94
N ASN A 43 7.23 14.46 11.17
CA ASN A 43 7.95 15.71 11.45
C ASN A 43 9.36 15.77 10.80
N LEU A 44 9.97 14.61 10.53
CA LEU A 44 11.30 14.55 9.93
C LEU A 44 11.27 14.59 8.41
N LEU A 45 10.27 13.95 7.79
CA LEU A 45 10.10 13.90 6.34
C LEU A 45 9.27 15.07 5.81
N GLY A 46 8.33 15.58 6.62
CA GLY A 46 7.43 16.67 6.22
C GLY A 46 6.67 16.30 4.95
N GLU A 47 6.62 17.22 3.99
CA GLU A 47 5.92 17.03 2.71
C GLU A 47 6.41 15.82 1.88
N LYS A 48 7.60 15.31 2.18
CA LYS A 48 8.11 14.09 1.52
C LYS A 48 7.56 12.79 2.10
N LEU A 49 6.80 12.85 3.19
CA LEU A 49 6.05 11.68 3.63
C LEU A 49 4.78 11.52 2.79
N GLY A 50 4.66 10.39 2.12
CA GLY A 50 3.45 9.99 1.41
C GLY A 50 2.50 9.20 2.30
N CYS A 51 2.89 7.97 2.63
CA CYS A 51 2.06 7.07 3.45
C CYS A 51 2.89 6.32 4.50
N PHE A 52 2.25 5.93 5.59
CA PHE A 52 2.72 4.84 6.45
C PHE A 52 2.08 3.52 6.02
N LEU A 53 2.86 2.45 5.94
CA LEU A 53 2.36 1.11 5.65
C LEU A 53 2.40 0.24 6.90
N PHE A 54 1.24 -0.10 7.43
CA PHE A 54 1.05 -1.07 8.53
C PHE A 54 0.76 -2.45 7.93
N GLN A 55 1.78 -3.25 7.67
CA GLN A 55 1.62 -4.60 7.14
C GLN A 55 1.57 -5.62 8.27
N PHE A 56 0.51 -6.43 8.30
CA PHE A 56 0.34 -7.51 9.27
C PHE A 56 0.69 -8.89 8.71
N PRO A 57 1.15 -9.84 9.55
CA PRO A 57 1.54 -11.17 9.10
C PRO A 57 0.32 -12.03 8.72
N PRO A 58 0.51 -13.13 7.95
CA PRO A 58 -0.57 -14.05 7.57
C PRO A 58 -1.31 -14.67 8.77
N SER A 59 -0.65 -14.81 9.91
CA SER A 59 -1.26 -15.30 11.14
C SER A 59 -2.17 -14.30 11.85
N TYR A 60 -2.23 -13.04 11.37
CA TYR A 60 -3.07 -11.99 11.94
C TYR A 60 -4.48 -12.08 11.36
N LYS A 61 -5.29 -13.02 11.85
CA LYS A 61 -6.69 -13.21 11.45
C LYS A 61 -7.56 -12.08 11.98
N TYR A 62 -8.64 -11.78 11.28
CA TYR A 62 -9.63 -10.81 11.73
C TYR A 62 -10.26 -11.22 13.06
N THR A 63 -10.39 -10.27 13.95
CA THR A 63 -11.30 -10.27 15.10
C THR A 63 -11.80 -8.83 15.32
N PRO A 64 -12.99 -8.63 15.93
CA PRO A 64 -13.49 -7.29 16.25
C PRO A 64 -12.52 -6.48 17.13
N SER A 65 -11.85 -7.13 18.06
CA SER A 65 -10.87 -6.52 18.96
C SER A 65 -9.63 -6.02 18.19
N ARG A 66 -9.12 -6.79 17.22
CA ARG A 66 -8.00 -6.37 16.37
C ARG A 66 -8.37 -5.21 15.46
N LEU A 67 -9.54 -5.24 14.85
CA LEU A 67 -10.05 -4.10 14.08
C LEU A 67 -10.14 -2.85 14.94
N ARG A 68 -10.69 -2.97 16.17
CA ARG A 68 -10.76 -1.86 17.13
C ARG A 68 -9.36 -1.32 17.45
N SER A 69 -8.38 -2.19 17.66
CA SER A 69 -6.99 -1.77 17.93
C SER A 69 -6.41 -0.97 16.75
N ILE A 70 -6.68 -1.35 15.52
CA ILE A 70 -6.24 -0.61 14.32
C ILE A 70 -6.88 0.78 14.30
N VAL A 71 -8.21 0.86 14.31
CA VAL A 71 -8.93 2.14 14.14
C VAL A 71 -8.76 3.12 15.32
N THR A 72 -8.32 2.65 16.47
CA THR A 72 -8.09 3.49 17.66
C THR A 72 -6.63 3.91 17.86
N GLN A 73 -5.67 3.19 17.29
CA GLN A 73 -4.25 3.50 17.48
C GLN A 73 -3.63 4.25 16.30
N LEU A 74 -4.16 4.08 15.10
CA LEU A 74 -3.68 4.80 13.91
C LEU A 74 -4.29 6.21 13.88
N ASP A 75 -3.44 7.21 13.62
CA ASP A 75 -3.86 8.62 13.57
C ASP A 75 -4.56 8.90 12.22
N PRO A 76 -5.83 9.32 12.20
CA PRO A 76 -6.57 9.61 10.98
C PRO A 76 -6.04 10.83 10.21
N ARG A 77 -5.22 11.67 10.84
CA ARG A 77 -4.58 12.82 10.17
C ARG A 77 -3.40 12.39 9.30
N LEU A 78 -2.86 11.19 9.53
CA LEU A 78 -1.77 10.61 8.76
C LEU A 78 -2.34 9.65 7.72
N ARG A 79 -1.70 9.59 6.56
CA ARG A 79 -2.05 8.62 5.52
C ARG A 79 -1.53 7.24 5.92
N CYS A 80 -2.38 6.44 6.59
CA CYS A 80 -2.04 5.11 7.05
C CYS A 80 -2.69 4.05 6.16
N ALA A 81 -1.89 3.33 5.39
CA ALA A 81 -2.30 2.15 4.64
C ALA A 81 -2.13 0.90 5.50
N VAL A 82 -3.14 0.03 5.49
CA VAL A 82 -3.16 -1.20 6.29
C VAL A 82 -3.21 -2.41 5.36
N GLU A 83 -2.13 -3.19 5.35
CA GLU A 83 -2.03 -4.42 4.57
C GLU A 83 -2.31 -5.65 5.42
N PHE A 84 -3.26 -6.44 4.98
CA PHE A 84 -3.59 -7.72 5.57
C PHE A 84 -3.15 -8.87 4.66
N ARG A 85 -2.64 -9.96 5.26
CA ARG A 85 -2.20 -11.16 4.56
C ARG A 85 -3.03 -12.40 4.92
N HIS A 86 -4.26 -12.19 5.44
CA HIS A 86 -5.21 -13.26 5.74
C HIS A 86 -6.60 -12.88 5.21
N LYS A 87 -7.25 -13.77 4.44
CA LYS A 87 -8.52 -13.52 3.75
C LYS A 87 -9.68 -13.07 4.64
N SER A 88 -9.64 -13.36 5.94
CA SER A 88 -10.70 -12.96 6.87
C SER A 88 -10.87 -11.43 7.02
N TRP A 89 -9.92 -10.64 6.54
CA TRP A 89 -10.00 -9.17 6.57
C TRP A 89 -10.79 -8.58 5.40
N TRP A 90 -11.07 -9.37 4.36
CA TRP A 90 -11.92 -8.95 3.24
C TRP A 90 -13.39 -9.05 3.65
N HIS A 91 -13.85 -8.05 4.39
CA HIS A 91 -15.17 -8.02 4.99
C HIS A 91 -15.73 -6.60 5.03
N LYS A 92 -17.01 -6.42 4.66
CA LYS A 92 -17.65 -5.11 4.58
C LYS A 92 -17.54 -4.28 5.87
N SER A 93 -17.57 -4.91 7.05
CA SER A 93 -17.42 -4.20 8.32
C SER A 93 -16.01 -3.61 8.50
N VAL A 94 -14.97 -4.29 7.97
CA VAL A 94 -13.59 -3.78 7.97
C VAL A 94 -13.49 -2.56 7.08
N TYR A 95 -14.02 -2.63 5.85
CA TYR A 95 -13.97 -1.52 4.90
C TYR A 95 -14.65 -0.27 5.48
N ARG A 96 -15.87 -0.41 5.99
CA ARG A 96 -16.62 0.68 6.64
C ARG A 96 -15.88 1.29 7.85
N ALA A 97 -15.23 0.44 8.66
CA ALA A 97 -14.49 0.91 9.82
C ALA A 97 -13.23 1.69 9.45
N LEU A 98 -12.51 1.26 8.41
CA LEU A 98 -11.34 1.99 7.88
C LEU A 98 -11.78 3.28 7.21
N GLU A 99 -12.81 3.25 6.36
CA GLU A 99 -13.40 4.40 5.69
C GLU A 99 -13.81 5.49 6.68
N LYS A 100 -14.56 5.14 7.72
CA LYS A 100 -14.98 6.07 8.78
C LYS A 100 -13.81 6.77 9.47
N ARG A 101 -12.62 6.18 9.40
CA ARG A 101 -11.39 6.69 10.01
C ARG A 101 -10.41 7.29 9.01
N GLY A 102 -10.77 7.33 7.73
CA GLY A 102 -9.86 7.81 6.66
C GLY A 102 -8.60 6.94 6.49
N LEU A 103 -8.63 5.68 6.97
CA LEU A 103 -7.53 4.73 6.83
C LEU A 103 -7.63 4.02 5.49
N ILE A 104 -6.49 3.74 4.87
CA ILE A 104 -6.42 3.15 3.53
C ILE A 104 -6.33 1.63 3.65
N PHE A 105 -7.27 0.90 3.05
CA PHE A 105 -7.12 -0.54 2.87
C PHE A 105 -6.08 -0.79 1.77
N CYS A 106 -4.97 -1.46 2.10
CA CYS A 106 -3.99 -1.85 1.10
C CYS A 106 -4.53 -3.04 0.30
N SER A 107 -4.92 -2.79 -0.95
CA SER A 107 -5.30 -3.83 -1.89
C SER A 107 -4.06 -4.58 -2.36
N ILE A 108 -4.13 -5.90 -2.44
CA ILE A 108 -2.97 -6.71 -2.81
C ILE A 108 -3.31 -7.72 -3.88
N SER A 109 -2.34 -8.03 -4.73
CA SER A 109 -2.36 -9.20 -5.60
C SER A 109 -1.38 -10.23 -5.04
N ALA A 110 -1.89 -11.34 -4.55
CA ALA A 110 -1.09 -12.39 -3.93
C ALA A 110 -1.82 -13.74 -3.96
N PRO A 111 -1.09 -14.88 -3.95
CA PRO A 111 -1.70 -16.19 -3.99
C PRO A 111 -2.70 -16.42 -2.84
N ARG A 112 -3.86 -16.96 -3.16
CA ARG A 112 -4.95 -17.33 -2.22
C ARG A 112 -5.59 -16.16 -1.46
N LEU A 113 -5.34 -14.93 -1.86
CA LEU A 113 -6.00 -13.74 -1.34
C LEU A 113 -6.89 -13.12 -2.42
N PRO A 114 -7.97 -12.42 -2.04
CA PRO A 114 -8.80 -11.73 -3.02
C PRO A 114 -8.00 -10.66 -3.77
N ASP A 115 -8.17 -10.62 -5.09
CA ASP A 115 -7.50 -9.72 -6.02
C ASP A 115 -8.39 -8.48 -6.30
N ASP A 116 -9.08 -8.00 -5.25
CA ASP A 116 -10.01 -6.88 -5.35
C ASP A 116 -9.33 -5.56 -5.00
N LEU A 117 -9.71 -4.49 -5.71
CA LEU A 117 -9.36 -3.14 -5.28
C LEU A 117 -10.43 -2.63 -4.31
N ILE A 118 -10.02 -2.33 -3.09
CA ILE A 118 -10.88 -1.83 -2.01
C ILE A 118 -10.52 -0.37 -1.74
N LYS A 119 -11.43 0.54 -2.07
CA LYS A 119 -11.29 1.97 -1.78
C LYS A 119 -11.95 2.28 -0.43
N THR A 120 -11.18 2.78 0.53
CA THR A 120 -11.64 3.23 1.85
C THR A 120 -11.25 4.68 2.14
N SER A 121 -10.64 5.36 1.16
CA SER A 121 -10.34 6.80 1.20
C SER A 121 -10.17 7.32 -0.24
N ASP A 122 -9.95 8.63 -0.43
CA ASP A 122 -9.62 9.20 -1.74
C ASP A 122 -8.25 8.79 -2.27
N VAL A 123 -7.45 8.15 -1.41
CA VAL A 123 -6.16 7.57 -1.76
C VAL A 123 -6.28 6.05 -1.75
N ILE A 124 -5.80 5.40 -2.79
CA ILE A 124 -5.68 3.93 -2.84
C ILE A 124 -4.22 3.52 -2.71
N TYR A 125 -4.01 2.37 -2.09
CA TYR A 125 -2.68 1.79 -1.92
C TYR A 125 -2.71 0.33 -2.39
N ILE A 126 -1.85 -0.01 -3.34
CA ILE A 126 -1.85 -1.31 -4.02
C ILE A 126 -0.45 -1.92 -3.92
N ARG A 127 -0.39 -3.21 -3.59
CA ARG A 127 0.86 -3.98 -3.62
C ARG A 127 0.70 -5.26 -4.43
N LEU A 128 1.50 -5.38 -5.48
CA LEU A 128 1.48 -6.50 -6.41
C LEU A 128 2.62 -7.45 -6.07
N HIS A 129 2.30 -8.47 -5.24
CA HIS A 129 3.27 -9.45 -4.73
C HIS A 129 3.47 -10.66 -5.65
N GLY A 130 2.64 -10.77 -6.69
CA GLY A 130 2.62 -11.91 -7.59
C GLY A 130 1.37 -12.78 -7.40
N ARG A 131 0.51 -12.81 -8.41
CA ARG A 131 -0.81 -13.45 -8.38
C ARG A 131 -0.76 -14.96 -8.12
N SER A 132 0.11 -15.67 -8.83
CA SER A 132 0.22 -17.14 -8.73
C SER A 132 1.32 -17.61 -7.77
N ARG A 133 2.39 -16.83 -7.64
CA ARG A 133 3.55 -17.14 -6.77
C ARG A 133 4.08 -15.88 -6.12
N TRP A 134 4.21 -15.88 -4.80
CA TRP A 134 4.80 -14.78 -4.04
C TRP A 134 6.17 -14.39 -4.61
N TYR A 135 6.33 -13.10 -4.93
CA TYR A 135 7.57 -12.45 -5.37
C TYR A 135 8.18 -12.96 -6.69
N ARG A 136 7.48 -13.87 -7.40
CA ARG A 136 8.03 -14.58 -8.57
C ARG A 136 7.10 -14.59 -9.79
N HIS A 137 5.96 -13.94 -9.73
CA HIS A 137 4.99 -13.89 -10.82
C HIS A 137 5.34 -12.75 -11.77
N ASP A 138 5.50 -13.04 -13.06
CA ASP A 138 5.56 -12.02 -14.10
C ASP A 138 4.14 -11.72 -14.55
N TYR A 139 3.65 -10.53 -14.24
CA TYR A 139 2.31 -10.12 -14.62
C TYR A 139 2.19 -9.97 -16.13
N THR A 140 1.15 -10.57 -16.70
CA THR A 140 0.82 -10.40 -18.11
C THR A 140 0.24 -9.02 -18.39
N HIS A 141 0.20 -8.65 -19.68
CA HIS A 141 -0.43 -7.40 -20.11
C HIS A 141 -1.91 -7.34 -19.67
N ASP A 142 -2.66 -8.43 -19.84
CA ASP A 142 -4.10 -8.49 -19.50
C ASP A 142 -4.34 -8.41 -17.99
N GLU A 143 -3.48 -9.02 -17.18
CA GLU A 143 -3.56 -8.91 -15.71
C GLU A 143 -3.34 -7.46 -15.26
N LEU A 144 -2.40 -6.75 -15.88
CA LEU A 144 -2.15 -5.33 -15.59
C LEU A 144 -3.24 -4.43 -16.18
N ALA A 145 -3.82 -4.78 -17.33
CA ALA A 145 -4.99 -4.11 -17.86
C ALA A 145 -6.18 -4.19 -16.91
N ALA A 146 -6.43 -5.37 -16.34
CA ALA A 146 -7.49 -5.55 -15.34
C ALA A 146 -7.24 -4.71 -14.07
N TRP A 147 -5.99 -4.53 -13.65
CA TRP A 147 -5.65 -3.63 -12.54
C TRP A 147 -5.84 -2.16 -12.93
N ALA A 148 -5.43 -1.75 -14.14
CA ALA A 148 -5.66 -0.41 -14.62
C ALA A 148 -7.16 -0.07 -14.69
N ASP A 149 -8.01 -1.00 -15.12
CA ASP A 149 -9.47 -0.85 -15.12
C ASP A 149 -10.06 -0.72 -13.72
N LYS A 150 -9.54 -1.47 -12.73
CA LYS A 150 -9.95 -1.33 -11.33
C LYS A 150 -9.55 0.04 -10.76
N ILE A 151 -8.36 0.53 -11.11
CA ILE A 151 -7.86 1.84 -10.69
C ILE A 151 -8.73 2.95 -11.27
N ASP A 152 -9.03 2.90 -12.57
CA ASP A 152 -9.89 3.85 -13.26
C ASP A 152 -11.30 3.91 -12.62
N LYS A 153 -11.95 2.75 -12.48
CA LYS A 153 -13.26 2.63 -11.86
C LYS A 153 -13.31 3.03 -10.38
N SER A 154 -12.17 3.10 -9.71
CA SER A 154 -12.12 3.48 -8.29
C SER A 154 -12.42 4.96 -8.07
N ASP A 155 -12.23 5.79 -9.09
CA ASP A 155 -12.32 7.25 -8.99
C ASP A 155 -11.51 7.79 -7.79
N ALA A 156 -10.31 7.25 -7.60
CA ALA A 156 -9.41 7.68 -6.55
C ALA A 156 -8.60 8.89 -7.01
N ARG A 157 -8.45 9.88 -6.12
CA ARG A 157 -7.66 11.07 -6.42
C ARG A 157 -6.17 10.78 -6.54
N GLU A 158 -5.67 9.78 -5.83
CA GLU A 158 -4.25 9.43 -5.77
C GLU A 158 -4.08 7.92 -5.59
N ALA A 159 -3.11 7.34 -6.29
CA ALA A 159 -2.79 5.92 -6.22
C ALA A 159 -1.30 5.70 -5.88
N TRP A 160 -1.06 4.86 -4.88
CA TRP A 160 0.27 4.36 -4.50
C TRP A 160 0.35 2.90 -4.90
N ILE A 161 1.21 2.59 -5.87
CA ILE A 161 1.28 1.25 -6.46
C ILE A 161 2.70 0.72 -6.36
N TYR A 162 2.87 -0.43 -5.75
CA TYR A 162 4.16 -1.07 -5.54
C TYR A 162 4.17 -2.49 -6.09
N PHE A 163 5.21 -2.79 -6.82
CA PHE A 163 5.52 -4.14 -7.28
C PHE A 163 6.56 -4.75 -6.36
N ASP A 164 6.27 -5.94 -5.84
CA ASP A 164 7.15 -6.70 -4.94
C ASP A 164 7.53 -8.06 -5.57
N ASN A 165 7.38 -8.23 -6.87
CA ASN A 165 7.75 -9.42 -7.63
C ASN A 165 9.15 -9.27 -8.23
N ASP A 166 10.15 -9.13 -7.35
CA ASP A 166 11.51 -8.68 -7.71
C ASP A 166 12.34 -9.71 -8.49
N ARG A 167 11.91 -10.97 -8.54
CA ARG A 167 12.63 -12.00 -9.27
C ARG A 167 12.79 -11.60 -10.74
N GLU A 168 14.01 -11.75 -11.27
CA GLU A 168 14.32 -11.48 -12.67
C GLU A 168 13.94 -10.07 -13.15
N ALA A 169 13.93 -9.11 -12.21
CA ALA A 169 13.53 -7.71 -12.46
C ALA A 169 12.07 -7.55 -12.97
N PHE A 170 11.19 -8.53 -12.77
CA PHE A 170 9.79 -8.45 -13.17
C PHE A 170 9.09 -7.22 -12.62
N ALA A 171 9.40 -6.81 -11.38
CA ALA A 171 8.82 -5.61 -10.77
C ALA A 171 9.01 -4.37 -11.63
N ILE A 172 10.22 -4.17 -12.18
CA ILE A 172 10.53 -3.01 -13.04
C ILE A 172 9.76 -3.09 -14.36
N LYS A 173 9.80 -4.25 -15.03
CA LYS A 173 9.07 -4.51 -16.28
C LYS A 173 7.56 -4.26 -16.09
N ASN A 174 6.98 -4.87 -15.08
CA ASN A 174 5.53 -4.79 -14.84
C ASN A 174 5.08 -3.39 -14.41
N ALA A 175 5.89 -2.67 -13.63
CA ALA A 175 5.60 -1.28 -13.28
C ALA A 175 5.56 -0.39 -14.53
N ARG A 176 6.51 -0.55 -15.47
CA ARG A 176 6.52 0.18 -16.74
C ARG A 176 5.27 -0.11 -17.56
N MET A 177 4.94 -1.39 -17.73
CA MET A 177 3.73 -1.81 -18.45
C MET A 177 2.45 -1.21 -17.84
N LEU A 178 2.33 -1.18 -16.52
CA LEU A 178 1.17 -0.57 -15.87
C LEU A 178 1.14 0.95 -16.09
N ILE A 179 2.28 1.64 -16.01
CA ILE A 179 2.36 3.09 -16.27
C ILE A 179 1.92 3.39 -17.71
N GLU A 180 2.35 2.61 -18.70
CA GLU A 180 1.92 2.77 -20.09
C GLU A 180 0.40 2.63 -20.24
N GLN A 181 -0.19 1.64 -19.58
CA GLN A 181 -1.63 1.43 -19.60
C GLN A 181 -2.42 2.54 -18.89
N LEU A 182 -1.92 3.05 -17.77
CA LEU A 182 -2.52 4.19 -17.07
C LEU A 182 -2.40 5.48 -17.88
N ASN A 183 -1.27 5.71 -18.55
CA ASN A 183 -1.08 6.84 -19.47
C ASN A 183 -2.07 6.77 -20.64
N ALA A 184 -2.25 5.59 -21.25
CA ALA A 184 -3.19 5.39 -22.35
C ALA A 184 -4.65 5.69 -21.98
N ARG A 185 -5.00 5.55 -20.69
CA ARG A 185 -6.33 5.90 -20.12
C ARG A 185 -6.40 7.36 -19.65
N GLY A 186 -5.31 8.13 -19.74
CA GLY A 186 -5.26 9.51 -19.24
C GLY A 186 -5.21 9.64 -17.72
N LEU A 187 -5.01 8.53 -16.99
CA LEU A 187 -4.99 8.52 -15.52
C LEU A 187 -3.67 9.04 -14.94
N THR A 188 -2.62 9.07 -15.74
CA THR A 188 -1.33 9.65 -15.34
C THR A 188 -0.60 10.21 -16.56
N LYS A 189 0.44 11.01 -16.31
CA LYS A 189 1.34 11.56 -17.35
C LYS A 189 2.79 11.27 -17.02
N LEU A 190 3.05 10.16 -16.34
CA LEU A 190 4.40 9.79 -15.94
C LEU A 190 5.26 9.47 -17.18
N LYS A 191 6.38 10.17 -17.28
CA LYS A 191 7.42 9.85 -18.28
C LYS A 191 8.26 8.70 -17.74
N LEU A 192 8.34 7.63 -18.52
CA LEU A 192 9.24 6.54 -18.22
C LEU A 192 10.68 6.94 -18.61
N PRO A 193 11.67 6.76 -17.72
CA PRO A 193 13.05 6.92 -18.12
C PRO A 193 13.38 5.94 -19.23
N SER A 194 14.21 6.35 -20.21
CA SER A 194 14.78 5.43 -21.19
C SER A 194 15.55 4.35 -20.43
N LEU A 195 15.35 3.09 -20.80
CA LEU A 195 16.27 2.05 -20.36
C LEU A 195 17.61 2.38 -21.03
N ALA A 196 18.59 2.82 -20.24
CA ALA A 196 19.96 2.85 -20.71
C ALA A 196 20.32 1.40 -21.08
N GLY A 197 20.66 1.20 -22.36
CA GLY A 197 21.13 -0.10 -22.86
C GLY A 197 22.45 -0.50 -22.22
#